data_071355a55d1adeb4cb3bcb027508dc3b
#
_entry.id   071355a55d1adeb4cb3bcb027508dc3b
#
_cell.length_a   1.000
_cell.length_b   1.000
_cell.length_c   1.000
_cell.angle_alpha   90.00
_cell.angle_beta   90.00
_cell.angle_gamma   90.00
#
_symmetry.space_group_name_H-M   'P 1'
#
loop_
_entity.id
_entity.type
_entity.pdbx_description
1 polymer ?
#
loop_
_entity_poly.entity_id
_entity_poly.type
_entity_poly.pdbx_seq_one_letter_code
_entity_poly.pdbx_strand_id
1 'polypeptide(L)'
;MKLHTLVSCLHDFPVVPTENPEITSIEADSRKVKEGSLFICMKGYTVDSHDFAKQAAAQGAAAIVAERPIDVDVPVVLVKNTFRSLAVLADYFYGQPTHKLHLIGITGTNGKTTTSHIMDEIMRAHGHKTGLIGTINMKIGDETFEVKNTTPDALTLQQTFSKMVEQGVDSTVMEVSSHALDLGRVHGCDYDVAVFTNLTQDHLDYHKTMEEYKHAKGLLFAQLGNSYHHNREKYAILNSDDPVAEEYMRSTAATVVTYGIDVASDIMARDIVMTSGGTTFTLVTPYETVNVTMKLIGKFNVYNVLAATAAGLVSGVSLQTIIDVIKELAGVPGRFEVVDGGQNYTVIVDYAHTPDSLENVLKTAKQFAKGDVYCIVGCGGDRDRTKRPIMASVATKYATHAIYTSDNPRSEDPKAILDDMVNDANGNNYEVIVDRKEAIRSAISKVKAEDIIIIAGKGHETYQIIGKEVHHFDDREVAKEAITERLNNEV
;
A
#
# COMPACT_ATOMS: atom_id res chain seq x y z
N MET A 1 8.07 -32.92 -4.33
CA MET A 1 6.98 -33.15 -5.34
C MET A 1 7.61 -33.49 -6.68
N LYS A 2 7.04 -34.43 -7.46
CA LYS A 2 7.58 -34.73 -8.82
C LYS A 2 7.30 -33.59 -9.80
N LEU A 3 8.25 -33.28 -10.72
CA LEU A 3 8.13 -32.23 -11.72
C LEU A 3 6.83 -32.30 -12.51
N HIS A 4 6.49 -33.49 -13.06
CA HIS A 4 5.27 -33.68 -13.86
C HIS A 4 3.99 -33.38 -13.04
N THR A 5 3.96 -33.76 -11.76
CA THR A 5 2.85 -33.43 -10.87
C THR A 5 2.76 -31.91 -10.65
N LEU A 6 3.88 -31.23 -10.44
CA LEU A 6 3.90 -29.80 -10.25
C LEU A 6 3.42 -29.04 -11.51
N VAL A 7 3.95 -29.36 -12.68
CA VAL A 7 3.61 -28.67 -13.93
C VAL A 7 2.24 -29.02 -14.48
N SER A 8 1.57 -30.05 -13.94
CA SER A 8 0.21 -30.44 -14.38
C SER A 8 -0.86 -29.36 -14.10
N CYS A 9 -0.57 -28.39 -13.21
CA CYS A 9 -1.44 -27.24 -12.99
C CYS A 9 -1.32 -26.15 -14.06
N LEU A 10 -0.34 -26.26 -14.97
CA LEU A 10 -0.21 -25.37 -16.11
C LEU A 10 -1.08 -25.82 -17.26
N HIS A 11 -2.03 -24.99 -17.69
CA HIS A 11 -3.00 -25.33 -18.76
C HIS A 11 -2.75 -24.61 -20.08
N ASP A 12 -1.60 -23.92 -20.21
CA ASP A 12 -1.22 -23.13 -21.38
C ASP A 12 -0.37 -23.91 -22.41
N PHE A 13 -0.51 -25.25 -22.41
CA PHE A 13 0.22 -26.18 -23.28
C PHE A 13 1.75 -26.11 -23.10
N PRO A 14 2.26 -26.29 -21.88
CA PRO A 14 3.70 -26.32 -21.66
C PRO A 14 4.35 -27.49 -22.42
N VAL A 15 5.58 -27.26 -22.90
CA VAL A 15 6.39 -28.38 -23.40
C VAL A 15 7.14 -28.98 -22.20
N VAL A 16 6.72 -30.16 -21.80
CA VAL A 16 7.23 -30.86 -20.62
C VAL A 16 8.26 -31.91 -21.04
N PRO A 17 9.46 -31.95 -20.46
CA PRO A 17 10.47 -32.99 -20.76
C PRO A 17 10.06 -34.33 -20.22
N THR A 18 10.74 -35.39 -20.70
CA THR A 18 10.48 -36.78 -20.27
C THR A 18 10.99 -37.09 -18.87
N GLU A 19 12.04 -36.41 -18.47
CA GLU A 19 12.65 -36.52 -17.16
C GLU A 19 11.73 -35.96 -16.08
N ASN A 20 11.62 -36.62 -14.94
CA ASN A 20 10.67 -36.30 -13.88
C ASN A 20 11.36 -36.24 -12.51
N PRO A 21 12.30 -35.30 -12.30
CA PRO A 21 13.00 -35.15 -11.02
C PRO A 21 12.06 -34.77 -9.88
N GLU A 22 12.56 -34.92 -8.66
CA GLU A 22 11.87 -34.39 -7.48
C GLU A 22 12.20 -32.93 -7.29
N ILE A 23 11.18 -32.12 -7.08
CA ILE A 23 11.28 -30.68 -6.81
C ILE A 23 11.04 -30.45 -5.32
N THR A 24 12.00 -29.81 -4.66
CA THR A 24 12.00 -29.51 -3.23
C THR A 24 11.76 -28.04 -2.92
N SER A 25 12.02 -27.14 -3.88
CA SER A 25 11.76 -25.69 -3.76
C SER A 25 11.52 -25.07 -5.14
N ILE A 26 10.93 -23.87 -5.15
CA ILE A 26 10.82 -23.00 -6.33
C ILE A 26 11.67 -21.77 -6.08
N GLU A 27 12.47 -21.38 -7.07
CA GLU A 27 13.34 -20.20 -6.99
C GLU A 27 13.29 -19.38 -8.28
N ALA A 28 13.22 -18.04 -8.15
CA ALA A 28 13.33 -17.10 -9.26
C ALA A 28 14.64 -16.30 -9.21
N ASP A 29 15.42 -16.42 -8.13
CA ASP A 29 16.75 -15.82 -7.96
C ASP A 29 17.82 -16.91 -8.02
N SER A 30 18.68 -16.89 -9.04
CA SER A 30 19.73 -17.90 -9.25
C SER A 30 20.66 -18.05 -8.04
N ARG A 31 20.86 -17.00 -7.24
CA ARG A 31 21.71 -17.01 -6.03
C ARG A 31 21.13 -17.83 -4.88
N LYS A 32 19.82 -18.11 -4.92
CA LYS A 32 19.09 -18.87 -3.90
C LYS A 32 18.85 -20.33 -4.28
N VAL A 33 19.21 -20.72 -5.51
CA VAL A 33 19.06 -22.09 -6.00
C VAL A 33 19.84 -23.07 -5.14
N LYS A 34 19.20 -24.19 -4.83
CA LYS A 34 19.74 -25.32 -4.05
C LYS A 34 19.46 -26.63 -4.77
N GLU A 35 20.04 -27.72 -4.27
CA GLU A 35 19.74 -29.07 -4.77
C GLU A 35 18.24 -29.35 -4.75
N GLY A 36 17.69 -29.76 -5.89
CA GLY A 36 16.26 -30.05 -6.04
C GLY A 36 15.39 -28.83 -6.33
N SER A 37 15.96 -27.63 -6.51
CA SER A 37 15.16 -26.44 -6.85
C SER A 37 14.59 -26.51 -8.27
N LEU A 38 13.37 -26.02 -8.46
CA LEU A 38 12.85 -25.61 -9.77
C LEU A 38 13.20 -24.15 -9.98
N PHE A 39 14.11 -23.86 -10.90
CA PHE A 39 14.48 -22.48 -11.23
C PHE A 39 13.58 -21.91 -12.32
N ILE A 40 12.97 -20.76 -12.07
CA ILE A 40 12.06 -20.10 -13.03
C ILE A 40 12.76 -18.86 -13.62
N CYS A 41 13.01 -18.89 -14.93
CA CYS A 41 13.62 -17.81 -15.66
C CYS A 41 12.64 -16.65 -15.85
N MET A 42 12.95 -15.48 -15.28
CA MET A 42 12.12 -14.30 -15.34
C MET A 42 12.79 -13.23 -16.21
N LYS A 43 12.04 -12.67 -17.16
CA LYS A 43 12.53 -11.52 -17.94
C LYS A 43 12.14 -10.22 -17.26
N GLY A 44 13.03 -9.72 -16.38
CA GLY A 44 12.85 -8.43 -15.71
C GLY A 44 13.17 -7.23 -16.62
N TYR A 45 12.95 -6.02 -16.12
CA TYR A 45 13.24 -4.77 -16.87
C TYR A 45 14.75 -4.55 -17.12
N THR A 46 15.59 -4.94 -16.17
CA THR A 46 17.05 -4.69 -16.21
C THR A 46 17.85 -5.97 -16.41
N VAL A 47 17.29 -7.12 -16.08
CA VAL A 47 17.99 -8.41 -16.08
C VAL A 47 17.05 -9.48 -16.62
N ASP A 48 17.55 -10.28 -17.57
CA ASP A 48 16.90 -11.50 -18.05
C ASP A 48 17.52 -12.72 -17.35
N SER A 49 16.78 -13.35 -16.44
CA SER A 49 17.33 -14.48 -15.68
C SER A 49 17.47 -15.77 -16.47
N HIS A 50 17.04 -15.83 -17.73
CA HIS A 50 17.41 -16.91 -18.66
C HIS A 50 18.93 -17.01 -18.83
N ASP A 51 19.64 -15.90 -18.72
CA ASP A 51 21.11 -15.86 -18.86
C ASP A 51 21.82 -16.53 -17.66
N PHE A 52 21.14 -16.71 -16.55
CA PHE A 52 21.65 -17.41 -15.36
C PHE A 52 21.21 -18.89 -15.26
N ALA A 53 20.52 -19.43 -16.27
CA ALA A 53 20.03 -20.80 -16.25
C ALA A 53 21.16 -21.84 -16.11
N LYS A 54 22.31 -21.65 -16.80
CA LYS A 54 23.49 -22.52 -16.66
C LYS A 54 24.07 -22.48 -15.25
N GLN A 55 24.10 -21.31 -14.64
CA GLN A 55 24.53 -21.15 -13.25
C GLN A 55 23.57 -21.87 -12.30
N ALA A 56 22.27 -21.71 -12.48
CA ALA A 56 21.26 -22.38 -11.66
C ALA A 56 21.36 -23.91 -11.77
N ALA A 57 21.54 -24.45 -12.98
CA ALA A 57 21.78 -25.89 -13.18
C ALA A 57 23.03 -26.35 -12.43
N ALA A 58 24.15 -25.61 -12.53
CA ALA A 58 25.39 -25.92 -11.85
C ALA A 58 25.29 -25.84 -10.31
N GLN A 59 24.35 -25.07 -9.78
CA GLN A 59 24.06 -24.93 -8.34
C GLN A 59 23.08 -25.98 -7.81
N GLY A 60 22.59 -26.91 -8.67
CA GLY A 60 21.73 -28.01 -8.25
C GLY A 60 20.24 -27.81 -8.56
N ALA A 61 19.87 -26.91 -9.47
CA ALA A 61 18.51 -26.88 -9.97
C ALA A 61 18.17 -28.25 -10.60
N ALA A 62 17.08 -28.86 -10.15
CA ALA A 62 16.64 -30.16 -10.68
C ALA A 62 15.89 -30.01 -12.02
N ALA A 63 15.30 -28.83 -12.27
CA ALA A 63 14.66 -28.48 -13.53
C ALA A 63 14.58 -26.94 -13.66
N ILE A 64 14.32 -26.48 -14.89
CA ILE A 64 14.18 -25.06 -15.22
C ILE A 64 12.85 -24.83 -15.95
N VAL A 65 12.20 -23.69 -15.66
CA VAL A 65 11.04 -23.18 -16.43
C VAL A 65 11.50 -21.95 -17.21
N ALA A 66 11.24 -21.93 -18.51
CA ALA A 66 11.73 -20.88 -19.41
C ALA A 66 10.73 -20.55 -20.53
N GLU A 67 10.86 -19.36 -21.15
CA GLU A 67 10.05 -18.94 -22.31
C GLU A 67 10.70 -19.33 -23.65
N ARG A 68 11.95 -19.76 -23.63
CA ARG A 68 12.73 -20.16 -24.80
C ARG A 68 13.61 -21.38 -24.47
N PRO A 69 14.00 -22.19 -25.45
CA PRO A 69 14.96 -23.27 -25.25
C PRO A 69 16.26 -22.77 -24.66
N ILE A 70 16.83 -23.51 -23.71
CA ILE A 70 18.10 -23.22 -23.06
C ILE A 70 18.96 -24.48 -23.13
N ASP A 71 20.22 -24.30 -23.49
CA ASP A 71 21.22 -25.37 -23.55
C ASP A 71 21.81 -25.61 -22.16
N VAL A 72 21.25 -26.59 -21.43
CA VAL A 72 21.60 -27.01 -20.07
C VAL A 72 21.40 -28.51 -19.89
N ASP A 73 22.08 -29.11 -18.93
CA ASP A 73 22.05 -30.57 -18.67
C ASP A 73 20.87 -31.00 -17.77
N VAL A 74 19.95 -30.10 -17.43
CA VAL A 74 18.76 -30.39 -16.61
C VAL A 74 17.47 -30.21 -17.43
N PRO A 75 16.37 -30.89 -17.05
CA PRO A 75 15.09 -30.76 -17.72
C PRO A 75 14.60 -29.32 -17.80
N VAL A 76 14.15 -28.90 -19.00
CA VAL A 76 13.58 -27.55 -19.23
C VAL A 76 12.12 -27.65 -19.61
N VAL A 77 11.25 -27.04 -18.85
CA VAL A 77 9.82 -26.87 -19.15
C VAL A 77 9.63 -25.55 -19.89
N LEU A 78 9.11 -25.59 -21.11
CA LEU A 78 8.85 -24.38 -21.89
C LEU A 78 7.41 -23.92 -21.68
N VAL A 79 7.26 -22.64 -21.32
CA VAL A 79 5.99 -21.97 -21.08
C VAL A 79 5.88 -20.69 -21.89
N LYS A 80 4.66 -20.15 -22.07
CA LYS A 80 4.44 -18.91 -22.82
C LYS A 80 4.75 -17.65 -22.00
N ASN A 81 4.58 -17.71 -20.68
CA ASN A 81 4.76 -16.60 -19.77
C ASN A 81 5.22 -17.10 -18.40
N THR A 82 6.47 -16.84 -18.07
CA THR A 82 7.06 -17.29 -16.81
C THR A 82 6.54 -16.57 -15.58
N PHE A 83 6.10 -15.31 -15.68
CA PHE A 83 5.47 -14.59 -14.56
C PHE A 83 4.16 -15.28 -14.12
N ARG A 84 3.30 -15.59 -15.10
CA ARG A 84 2.05 -16.31 -14.83
C ARG A 84 2.31 -17.74 -14.33
N SER A 85 3.24 -18.42 -14.97
CA SER A 85 3.60 -19.80 -14.56
C SER A 85 4.17 -19.83 -13.15
N LEU A 86 5.01 -18.87 -12.77
CA LEU A 86 5.55 -18.76 -11.40
C LEU A 86 4.40 -18.66 -10.37
N ALA A 87 3.42 -17.80 -10.63
CA ALA A 87 2.31 -17.62 -9.69
C ALA A 87 1.48 -18.89 -9.52
N VAL A 88 1.14 -19.57 -10.63
CA VAL A 88 0.35 -20.82 -10.62
C VAL A 88 1.14 -21.98 -9.99
N LEU A 89 2.43 -22.12 -10.35
CA LEU A 89 3.30 -23.16 -9.78
C LEU A 89 3.54 -22.94 -8.28
N ALA A 90 3.75 -21.72 -7.85
CA ALA A 90 3.93 -21.40 -6.44
C ALA A 90 2.66 -21.67 -5.63
N ASP A 91 1.50 -21.25 -6.11
CA ASP A 91 0.22 -21.54 -5.48
C ASP A 91 0.01 -23.05 -5.29
N TYR A 92 0.21 -23.83 -6.36
CA TYR A 92 0.06 -25.28 -6.32
C TYR A 92 1.11 -25.96 -5.41
N PHE A 93 2.38 -25.54 -5.50
CA PHE A 93 3.49 -26.11 -4.71
C PHE A 93 3.29 -25.92 -3.21
N TYR A 94 2.80 -24.74 -2.78
CA TYR A 94 2.52 -24.43 -1.38
C TYR A 94 1.13 -24.89 -0.91
N GLY A 95 0.40 -25.66 -1.75
CA GLY A 95 -0.86 -26.31 -1.38
C GLY A 95 -2.03 -25.34 -1.25
N GLN A 96 -2.08 -24.35 -2.15
CA GLN A 96 -3.15 -23.38 -2.32
C GLN A 96 -3.53 -22.69 -1.00
N PRO A 97 -2.58 -22.00 -0.35
CA PRO A 97 -2.76 -21.52 1.02
C PRO A 97 -3.89 -20.50 1.15
N THR A 98 -4.17 -19.70 0.10
CA THR A 98 -5.21 -18.68 0.15
C THR A 98 -6.62 -19.26 0.23
N HIS A 99 -6.83 -20.48 -0.21
CA HIS A 99 -8.10 -21.18 -0.02
C HIS A 99 -8.38 -21.56 1.46
N LYS A 100 -7.37 -21.46 2.33
CA LYS A 100 -7.46 -21.78 3.76
C LYS A 100 -7.51 -20.54 4.65
N LEU A 101 -7.38 -19.36 4.06
CA LEU A 101 -7.41 -18.06 4.73
C LEU A 101 -8.66 -17.29 4.31
N HIS A 102 -9.16 -16.41 5.14
CA HIS A 102 -10.09 -15.37 4.72
C HIS A 102 -9.27 -14.19 4.17
N LEU A 103 -9.19 -14.05 2.83
CA LEU A 103 -8.29 -13.12 2.18
C LEU A 103 -9.00 -11.84 1.71
N ILE A 104 -8.56 -10.69 2.21
CA ILE A 104 -9.10 -9.36 1.91
C ILE A 104 -8.04 -8.56 1.13
N GLY A 105 -8.34 -8.20 -0.12
CA GLY A 105 -7.47 -7.40 -0.97
C GLY A 105 -7.95 -5.96 -1.09
N ILE A 106 -7.06 -4.97 -0.91
CA ILE A 106 -7.41 -3.55 -0.97
C ILE A 106 -6.60 -2.87 -2.06
N THR A 107 -7.28 -2.31 -3.06
CA THR A 107 -6.67 -1.53 -4.14
C THR A 107 -7.24 -0.12 -4.23
N GLY A 108 -6.52 0.75 -4.92
CA GLY A 108 -6.85 2.16 -5.16
C GLY A 108 -5.58 3.01 -5.25
N THR A 109 -5.71 4.30 -5.48
CA THR A 109 -4.55 5.20 -5.46
C THR A 109 -4.16 5.51 -4.02
N ASN A 110 -5.06 6.09 -3.25
CA ASN A 110 -4.86 6.50 -1.87
C ASN A 110 -5.72 5.66 -0.90
N GLY A 111 -5.36 5.62 0.38
CA GLY A 111 -6.16 4.99 1.43
C GLY A 111 -5.92 3.50 1.67
N LYS A 112 -5.20 2.77 0.79
CA LYS A 112 -4.92 1.33 0.95
C LYS A 112 -4.34 0.98 2.31
N THR A 113 -3.26 1.64 2.69
CA THR A 113 -2.54 1.37 3.96
C THR A 113 -3.41 1.65 5.17
N THR A 114 -4.11 2.78 5.18
CA THR A 114 -4.99 3.11 6.31
C THR A 114 -6.14 2.11 6.41
N THR A 115 -6.80 1.80 5.28
CA THR A 115 -7.91 0.83 5.26
C THR A 115 -7.44 -0.57 5.66
N SER A 116 -6.24 -1.02 5.22
CA SER A 116 -5.71 -2.33 5.59
C SER A 116 -5.39 -2.44 7.08
N HIS A 117 -4.85 -1.39 7.70
CA HIS A 117 -4.60 -1.37 9.14
C HIS A 117 -5.90 -1.33 9.94
N ILE A 118 -6.90 -0.52 9.54
CA ILE A 118 -8.21 -0.50 10.19
C ILE A 118 -8.84 -1.90 10.12
N MET A 119 -8.75 -2.54 8.96
CA MET A 119 -9.33 -3.87 8.74
C MET A 119 -8.60 -4.96 9.55
N ASP A 120 -7.27 -4.89 9.67
CA ASP A 120 -6.48 -5.79 10.54
C ASP A 120 -6.96 -5.70 11.99
N GLU A 121 -7.11 -4.49 12.53
CA GLU A 121 -7.62 -4.28 13.89
C GLU A 121 -9.07 -4.76 14.08
N ILE A 122 -9.94 -4.56 13.08
CA ILE A 122 -11.31 -5.08 13.09
C ILE A 122 -11.33 -6.61 13.16
N MET A 123 -10.51 -7.29 12.34
CA MET A 123 -10.45 -8.74 12.34
C MET A 123 -9.83 -9.29 13.63
N ARG A 124 -8.83 -8.60 14.20
CA ARG A 124 -8.25 -8.94 15.51
C ARG A 124 -9.31 -8.82 16.62
N ALA A 125 -10.09 -7.74 16.63
CA ALA A 125 -11.17 -7.54 17.60
C ALA A 125 -12.31 -8.54 17.42
N HIS A 126 -12.49 -9.09 16.21
CA HIS A 126 -13.42 -10.21 15.96
C HIS A 126 -12.92 -11.54 16.52
N GLY A 127 -11.66 -11.61 16.95
CA GLY A 127 -11.03 -12.81 17.53
C GLY A 127 -10.22 -13.63 16.55
N HIS A 128 -9.96 -13.14 15.32
CA HIS A 128 -9.11 -13.80 14.36
C HIS A 128 -7.63 -13.58 14.67
N LYS A 129 -6.81 -14.59 14.46
CA LYS A 129 -5.38 -14.40 14.27
C LYS A 129 -5.15 -13.88 12.86
N THR A 130 -4.49 -12.73 12.72
CA THR A 130 -4.42 -12.01 11.44
C THR A 130 -3.05 -12.05 10.79
N GLY A 131 -3.04 -11.92 9.47
CA GLY A 131 -1.90 -11.54 8.65
C GLY A 131 -2.15 -10.18 7.99
N LEU A 132 -1.10 -9.37 7.85
CA LEU A 132 -1.13 -8.10 7.12
C LEU A 132 0.02 -8.05 6.12
N ILE A 133 -0.26 -7.69 4.87
CA ILE A 133 0.75 -7.46 3.83
C ILE A 133 0.53 -6.07 3.26
N GLY A 134 1.47 -5.16 3.47
CA GLY A 134 1.29 -3.77 3.05
C GLY A 134 2.57 -2.98 2.87
N THR A 135 2.41 -1.68 2.71
CA THR A 135 3.51 -0.74 2.41
C THR A 135 4.45 -0.53 3.60
N ILE A 136 3.92 -0.52 4.82
CA ILE A 136 4.69 -0.25 6.03
C ILE A 136 5.48 -1.49 6.45
N ASN A 137 4.80 -2.61 6.54
CA ASN A 137 5.35 -3.88 6.99
C ASN A 137 4.49 -5.07 6.55
N MET A 138 4.98 -6.25 6.81
CA MET A 138 4.23 -7.49 6.78
C MET A 138 4.14 -8.04 8.20
N LYS A 139 2.94 -8.53 8.59
CA LYS A 139 2.72 -9.17 9.89
C LYS A 139 2.19 -10.59 9.70
N ILE A 140 2.61 -11.50 10.55
CA ILE A 140 2.06 -12.85 10.70
C ILE A 140 1.77 -13.06 12.18
N GLY A 141 0.53 -12.94 12.60
CA GLY A 141 0.18 -12.82 14.01
C GLY A 141 0.88 -11.61 14.64
N ASP A 142 1.74 -11.85 15.64
CA ASP A 142 2.47 -10.79 16.34
C ASP A 142 3.88 -10.54 15.76
N GLU A 143 4.34 -11.38 14.84
CA GLU A 143 5.64 -11.20 14.17
C GLU A 143 5.54 -10.13 13.07
N THR A 144 6.52 -9.22 13.03
CA THR A 144 6.61 -8.17 12.00
C THR A 144 7.84 -8.34 11.14
N PHE A 145 7.71 -8.17 9.83
CA PHE A 145 8.76 -8.32 8.84
C PHE A 145 8.86 -7.07 7.97
N GLU A 146 10.09 -6.71 7.61
CA GLU A 146 10.33 -5.64 6.63
C GLU A 146 9.87 -6.05 5.23
N VAL A 147 9.39 -5.09 4.46
CA VAL A 147 8.92 -5.28 3.09
C VAL A 147 9.72 -4.42 2.12
N LYS A 148 9.92 -4.92 0.91
CA LYS A 148 10.55 -4.17 -0.19
C LYS A 148 9.52 -3.54 -1.12
N ASN A 149 8.36 -4.15 -1.22
CA ASN A 149 7.27 -3.74 -2.09
C ASN A 149 5.95 -3.84 -1.33
N THR A 150 5.04 -2.93 -1.61
CA THR A 150 3.65 -2.95 -1.08
C THR A 150 2.98 -4.31 -1.26
N THR A 151 3.16 -4.91 -2.45
CA THR A 151 2.69 -6.25 -2.79
C THR A 151 3.90 -7.06 -3.25
N PRO A 152 4.35 -8.07 -2.52
CA PRO A 152 5.47 -8.94 -2.89
C PRO A 152 5.27 -9.66 -4.25
N ASP A 153 6.34 -10.27 -4.76
CA ASP A 153 6.24 -11.17 -5.92
C ASP A 153 5.43 -12.44 -5.59
N ALA A 154 4.99 -13.13 -6.64
CA ALA A 154 4.08 -14.28 -6.51
C ALA A 154 4.66 -15.41 -5.64
N LEU A 155 5.95 -15.70 -5.75
CA LEU A 155 6.60 -16.74 -4.95
C LEU A 155 6.64 -16.36 -3.47
N THR A 156 7.08 -15.14 -3.17
CA THR A 156 7.12 -14.60 -1.80
C THR A 156 5.72 -14.57 -1.19
N LEU A 157 4.69 -14.21 -1.97
CA LEU A 157 3.29 -14.22 -1.51
C LEU A 157 2.85 -15.61 -1.08
N GLN A 158 3.04 -16.63 -1.93
CA GLN A 158 2.58 -18.00 -1.63
C GLN A 158 3.38 -18.63 -0.46
N GLN A 159 4.68 -18.32 -0.36
CA GLN A 159 5.50 -18.69 0.81
C GLN A 159 4.95 -18.07 2.09
N THR A 160 4.61 -16.78 2.03
CA THR A 160 4.07 -16.04 3.17
C THR A 160 2.72 -16.60 3.60
N PHE A 161 1.81 -16.83 2.65
CA PHE A 161 0.49 -17.41 2.96
C PHE A 161 0.61 -18.84 3.51
N SER A 162 1.54 -19.67 2.99
CA SER A 162 1.81 -20.99 3.55
C SER A 162 2.27 -20.91 5.01
N LYS A 163 3.20 -19.98 5.32
CA LYS A 163 3.65 -19.72 6.70
C LYS A 163 2.49 -19.23 7.59
N MET A 164 1.63 -18.36 7.06
CA MET A 164 0.43 -17.90 7.79
C MET A 164 -0.50 -19.05 8.15
N VAL A 165 -0.79 -19.94 7.19
CA VAL A 165 -1.60 -21.16 7.43
C VAL A 165 -0.96 -22.07 8.47
N GLU A 166 0.35 -22.32 8.37
CA GLU A 166 1.10 -23.15 9.33
C GLU A 166 1.06 -22.55 10.75
N GLN A 167 1.02 -21.23 10.88
CA GLN A 167 0.91 -20.54 12.15
C GLN A 167 -0.54 -20.36 12.63
N GLY A 168 -1.54 -20.87 11.89
CA GLY A 168 -2.94 -20.80 12.27
C GLY A 168 -3.53 -19.39 12.15
N VAL A 169 -3.12 -18.62 11.13
CA VAL A 169 -3.76 -17.36 10.77
C VAL A 169 -5.14 -17.67 10.16
N ASP A 170 -6.18 -16.94 10.60
CA ASP A 170 -7.56 -17.10 10.13
C ASP A 170 -7.86 -16.18 8.95
N SER A 171 -7.40 -14.92 9.03
CA SER A 171 -7.66 -13.91 8.00
C SER A 171 -6.41 -13.10 7.66
N THR A 172 -6.31 -12.70 6.40
CA THR A 172 -5.19 -11.89 5.90
C THR A 172 -5.73 -10.69 5.14
N VAL A 173 -5.25 -9.50 5.51
CA VAL A 173 -5.52 -8.25 4.80
C VAL A 173 -4.29 -7.87 4.00
N MET A 174 -4.46 -7.54 2.72
CA MET A 174 -3.32 -7.13 1.91
C MET A 174 -3.60 -5.93 1.00
N GLU A 175 -2.60 -5.08 0.88
CA GLU A 175 -2.58 -4.03 -0.13
C GLU A 175 -2.25 -4.63 -1.50
N VAL A 176 -3.08 -4.36 -2.50
CA VAL A 176 -2.90 -4.86 -3.87
C VAL A 176 -2.60 -3.68 -4.79
N SER A 177 -1.34 -3.51 -5.16
CA SER A 177 -0.89 -2.44 -6.05
C SER A 177 -1.27 -2.74 -7.51
N SER A 178 -1.44 -1.68 -8.32
CA SER A 178 -1.70 -1.81 -9.77
C SER A 178 -0.58 -2.55 -10.49
N HIS A 179 0.68 -2.31 -10.11
CA HIS A 179 1.83 -3.05 -10.63
C HIS A 179 1.73 -4.55 -10.34
N ALA A 180 1.27 -4.92 -9.15
CA ALA A 180 1.13 -6.33 -8.79
C ALA A 180 0.03 -7.03 -9.58
N LEU A 181 -1.05 -6.32 -9.86
CA LEU A 181 -2.14 -6.80 -10.70
C LEU A 181 -1.70 -6.96 -12.15
N ASP A 182 -1.09 -5.93 -12.72
CA ASP A 182 -0.61 -5.91 -14.10
C ASP A 182 0.47 -6.97 -14.36
N LEU A 183 1.43 -7.11 -13.44
CA LEU A 183 2.50 -8.11 -13.51
C LEU A 183 2.06 -9.53 -13.09
N GLY A 184 0.79 -9.73 -12.74
CA GLY A 184 0.26 -11.03 -12.35
C GLY A 184 0.83 -11.59 -11.04
N ARG A 185 1.39 -10.76 -10.16
CA ARG A 185 1.96 -11.22 -8.87
C ARG A 185 0.92 -11.90 -7.97
N VAL A 186 -0.33 -11.52 -8.12
CA VAL A 186 -1.46 -12.02 -7.33
C VAL A 186 -2.30 -13.10 -8.05
N HIS A 187 -1.85 -13.59 -9.20
CA HIS A 187 -2.45 -14.78 -9.80
C HIS A 187 -2.33 -15.97 -8.82
N GLY A 188 -3.37 -16.75 -8.66
CA GLY A 188 -3.42 -17.82 -7.66
C GLY A 188 -3.83 -17.35 -6.26
N CYS A 189 -4.08 -16.06 -6.03
CA CYS A 189 -4.66 -15.56 -4.77
C CYS A 189 -6.20 -15.64 -4.84
N ASP A 190 -6.83 -16.41 -3.96
CA ASP A 190 -8.29 -16.55 -3.89
C ASP A 190 -8.88 -15.54 -2.89
N TYR A 191 -9.13 -14.31 -3.35
CA TYR A 191 -9.73 -13.26 -2.51
C TYR A 191 -11.18 -13.57 -2.16
N ASP A 192 -11.56 -13.36 -0.89
CA ASP A 192 -12.94 -13.39 -0.41
C ASP A 192 -13.59 -12.00 -0.50
N VAL A 193 -12.80 -10.96 -0.21
CA VAL A 193 -13.24 -9.57 -0.27
C VAL A 193 -12.22 -8.74 -1.05
N ALA A 194 -12.69 -7.96 -2.02
CA ALA A 194 -11.88 -6.96 -2.71
C ALA A 194 -12.44 -5.56 -2.46
N VAL A 195 -11.58 -4.63 -2.07
CA VAL A 195 -11.95 -3.25 -1.72
C VAL A 195 -11.32 -2.28 -2.71
N PHE A 196 -12.12 -1.37 -3.27
CA PHE A 196 -11.69 -0.23 -4.08
C PHE A 196 -11.83 1.07 -3.29
N THR A 197 -10.73 1.79 -3.11
CA THR A 197 -10.75 3.06 -2.39
C THR A 197 -11.01 4.26 -3.28
N ASN A 198 -10.18 4.49 -4.30
CA ASN A 198 -10.30 5.60 -5.26
C ASN A 198 -9.30 5.45 -6.41
N LEU A 199 -9.50 6.26 -7.47
CA LEU A 199 -8.57 6.37 -8.59
C LEU A 199 -8.26 7.84 -8.87
N THR A 200 -7.03 8.28 -8.58
CA THR A 200 -6.49 9.59 -8.95
C THR A 200 -5.17 9.42 -9.70
N GLN A 201 -4.64 10.49 -10.30
CA GLN A 201 -3.44 10.39 -11.12
C GLN A 201 -2.21 9.96 -10.30
N ASP A 202 -1.66 8.81 -10.67
CA ASP A 202 -0.40 8.28 -10.12
C ASP A 202 0.16 7.22 -11.07
N HIS A 203 1.43 6.85 -10.92
CA HIS A 203 2.09 5.75 -11.63
C HIS A 203 2.03 5.81 -13.17
N LEU A 204 1.91 7.01 -13.79
CA LEU A 204 1.90 7.16 -15.25
C LEU A 204 3.29 6.96 -15.88
N ASP A 205 4.34 6.94 -15.10
CA ASP A 205 5.68 6.47 -15.52
C ASP A 205 5.65 4.99 -15.93
N TYR A 206 4.82 4.18 -15.28
CA TYR A 206 4.63 2.76 -15.56
C TYR A 206 3.44 2.51 -16.52
N HIS A 207 2.22 2.91 -16.14
CA HIS A 207 0.98 2.58 -16.86
C HIS A 207 0.72 3.42 -18.12
N LYS A 208 1.52 4.48 -18.36
CA LYS A 208 1.43 5.41 -19.50
C LYS A 208 0.15 6.24 -19.56
N THR A 209 -1.01 5.67 -19.28
CA THR A 209 -2.31 6.35 -19.31
C THR A 209 -3.14 6.04 -18.07
N MET A 210 -4.09 6.93 -17.73
CA MET A 210 -5.06 6.68 -16.66
C MET A 210 -5.96 5.48 -16.98
N GLU A 211 -6.20 5.21 -18.27
CA GLU A 211 -7.01 4.09 -18.71
C GLU A 211 -6.33 2.75 -18.42
N GLU A 212 -5.02 2.64 -18.71
CA GLU A 212 -4.22 1.45 -18.35
C GLU A 212 -4.13 1.28 -16.83
N TYR A 213 -3.97 2.39 -16.09
CA TYR A 213 -3.91 2.37 -14.63
C TYR A 213 -5.24 1.92 -14.03
N LYS A 214 -6.37 2.42 -14.53
CA LYS A 214 -7.72 1.99 -14.18
C LYS A 214 -7.92 0.51 -14.47
N HIS A 215 -7.59 0.09 -15.71
CA HIS A 215 -7.70 -1.30 -16.13
C HIS A 215 -6.92 -2.25 -15.20
N ALA A 216 -5.66 -1.89 -14.89
CA ALA A 216 -4.83 -2.71 -14.00
C ALA A 216 -5.48 -2.94 -12.63
N LYS A 217 -6.05 -1.89 -12.01
CA LYS A 217 -6.78 -2.06 -10.74
C LYS A 217 -8.08 -2.86 -10.91
N GLY A 218 -8.76 -2.70 -12.03
CA GLY A 218 -9.99 -3.44 -12.37
C GLY A 218 -9.80 -4.95 -12.43
N LEU A 219 -8.58 -5.43 -12.69
CA LEU A 219 -8.27 -6.86 -12.72
C LEU A 219 -8.60 -7.56 -11.39
N LEU A 220 -8.48 -6.88 -10.24
CA LEU A 220 -8.83 -7.44 -8.94
C LEU A 220 -10.32 -7.82 -8.89
N PHE A 221 -11.19 -6.97 -9.43
CA PHE A 221 -12.65 -7.15 -9.42
C PHE A 221 -13.10 -8.09 -10.54
N ALA A 222 -12.48 -7.99 -11.72
CA ALA A 222 -12.81 -8.86 -12.86
C ALA A 222 -12.48 -10.35 -12.58
N GLN A 223 -11.53 -10.63 -11.71
CA GLN A 223 -11.15 -12.00 -11.32
C GLN A 223 -11.93 -12.51 -10.10
N LEU A 224 -12.66 -11.63 -9.40
CA LEU A 224 -13.39 -11.95 -8.19
C LEU A 224 -14.76 -12.60 -8.50
N GLY A 225 -15.14 -13.61 -7.75
CA GLY A 225 -16.48 -14.21 -7.80
C GLY A 225 -16.69 -15.23 -8.90
N ASN A 226 -15.69 -15.54 -9.74
CA ASN A 226 -15.78 -16.55 -10.81
C ASN A 226 -15.61 -17.99 -10.30
N SER A 227 -15.48 -18.20 -9.01
CA SER A 227 -15.35 -19.51 -8.37
C SER A 227 -16.36 -19.63 -7.22
N TYR A 228 -17.18 -20.67 -7.26
CA TYR A 228 -18.19 -20.97 -6.23
C TYR A 228 -17.75 -22.13 -5.32
N HIS A 229 -16.46 -22.37 -5.18
CA HIS A 229 -15.94 -23.42 -4.32
C HIS A 229 -16.13 -23.06 -2.83
N HIS A 230 -16.46 -24.07 -2.04
CA HIS A 230 -16.54 -24.00 -0.56
C HIS A 230 -17.67 -23.18 0.05
N ASN A 231 -18.75 -22.84 -0.67
CA ASN A 231 -19.87 -22.02 -0.16
C ASN A 231 -19.42 -20.68 0.44
N ARG A 232 -18.32 -20.09 -0.07
CA ARG A 232 -17.87 -18.77 0.33
C ARG A 232 -18.33 -17.75 -0.69
N GLU A 233 -19.19 -16.86 -0.29
CA GLU A 233 -19.56 -15.69 -1.08
C GLU A 233 -18.35 -14.77 -1.22
N LYS A 234 -18.19 -14.16 -2.40
CA LYS A 234 -17.15 -13.18 -2.70
C LYS A 234 -17.78 -11.80 -2.77
N TYR A 235 -17.10 -10.80 -2.21
CA TYR A 235 -17.62 -9.46 -2.11
C TYR A 235 -16.69 -8.43 -2.75
N ALA A 236 -17.26 -7.53 -3.57
CA ALA A 236 -16.61 -6.34 -4.09
C ALA A 236 -17.11 -5.11 -3.33
N ILE A 237 -16.25 -4.48 -2.57
CA ILE A 237 -16.54 -3.26 -1.80
C ILE A 237 -16.09 -2.05 -2.61
N LEU A 238 -17.04 -1.22 -3.09
CA LEU A 238 -16.77 -0.18 -4.06
C LEU A 238 -17.18 1.21 -3.54
N ASN A 239 -16.29 2.19 -3.72
CA ASN A 239 -16.54 3.58 -3.41
C ASN A 239 -17.42 4.22 -4.48
N SER A 240 -18.71 4.45 -4.20
CA SER A 240 -19.67 5.03 -5.17
C SER A 240 -19.40 6.50 -5.51
N ASP A 241 -18.63 7.21 -4.70
CA ASP A 241 -18.27 8.60 -4.97
C ASP A 241 -17.14 8.71 -6.00
N ASP A 242 -16.47 7.59 -6.32
CA ASP A 242 -15.50 7.51 -7.42
C ASP A 242 -16.20 6.97 -8.69
N PRO A 243 -16.18 7.72 -9.81
CA PRO A 243 -16.89 7.32 -11.03
C PRO A 243 -16.41 6.00 -11.64
N VAL A 244 -15.20 5.54 -11.30
CA VAL A 244 -14.64 4.26 -11.77
C VAL A 244 -15.36 3.07 -11.14
N ALA A 245 -15.99 3.25 -9.98
CA ALA A 245 -16.71 2.18 -9.29
C ALA A 245 -17.79 1.52 -10.17
N GLU A 246 -18.49 2.28 -11.00
CA GLU A 246 -19.52 1.75 -11.90
C GLU A 246 -18.96 0.73 -12.93
N GLU A 247 -17.75 0.98 -13.45
CA GLU A 247 -17.08 0.05 -14.37
C GLU A 247 -16.67 -1.24 -13.64
N TYR A 248 -16.12 -1.13 -12.43
CA TYR A 248 -15.74 -2.30 -11.63
C TYR A 248 -16.96 -3.10 -11.18
N MET A 249 -18.07 -2.44 -10.86
CA MET A 249 -19.34 -3.08 -10.55
C MET A 249 -19.86 -3.94 -11.71
N ARG A 250 -19.69 -3.47 -12.95
CA ARG A 250 -20.11 -4.21 -14.14
C ARG A 250 -19.16 -5.36 -14.51
N SER A 251 -17.90 -5.30 -14.07
CA SER A 251 -16.87 -6.29 -14.45
C SER A 251 -16.74 -7.45 -13.48
N THR A 252 -17.33 -7.38 -12.29
CA THR A 252 -17.22 -8.43 -11.27
C THR A 252 -18.43 -9.38 -11.27
N ALA A 253 -18.19 -10.67 -10.95
CA ALA A 253 -19.23 -11.64 -10.66
C ALA A 253 -19.55 -11.74 -9.15
N ALA A 254 -18.79 -11.04 -8.31
CA ALA A 254 -18.99 -11.02 -6.85
C ALA A 254 -20.20 -10.18 -6.44
N THR A 255 -20.70 -10.41 -5.23
CA THR A 255 -21.71 -9.56 -4.61
C THR A 255 -21.12 -8.19 -4.34
N VAL A 256 -21.76 -7.15 -4.90
CA VAL A 256 -21.31 -5.75 -4.72
C VAL A 256 -21.92 -5.16 -3.49
N VAL A 257 -21.09 -4.53 -2.65
CA VAL A 257 -21.49 -3.66 -1.54
C VAL A 257 -20.83 -2.30 -1.74
N THR A 258 -21.62 -1.25 -1.67
CA THR A 258 -21.19 0.11 -1.96
C THR A 258 -20.98 0.91 -0.69
N TYR A 259 -20.04 1.85 -0.73
CA TYR A 259 -19.90 2.85 0.32
C TYR A 259 -19.63 4.24 -0.27
N GLY A 260 -20.00 5.29 0.47
CA GLY A 260 -19.82 6.66 0.02
C GLY A 260 -20.26 7.69 1.04
N ILE A 261 -20.05 8.95 0.71
CA ILE A 261 -20.47 10.12 1.50
C ILE A 261 -21.50 10.93 0.70
N ASP A 262 -21.22 11.18 -0.57
CA ASP A 262 -21.97 12.09 -1.41
C ASP A 262 -23.03 11.35 -2.26
N VAL A 263 -22.74 10.12 -2.71
CA VAL A 263 -23.64 9.27 -3.50
C VAL A 263 -24.32 8.24 -2.60
N ALA A 264 -25.62 8.00 -2.84
CA ALA A 264 -26.39 6.99 -2.10
C ALA A 264 -25.72 5.60 -2.22
N SER A 265 -25.44 4.98 -1.08
CA SER A 265 -24.65 3.76 -0.96
C SER A 265 -25.18 2.90 0.18
N ASP A 266 -24.79 1.62 0.23
CA ASP A 266 -25.18 0.70 1.31
C ASP A 266 -24.60 1.14 2.67
N ILE A 267 -23.36 1.63 2.68
CA ILE A 267 -22.69 2.15 3.87
C ILE A 267 -22.35 3.63 3.63
N MET A 268 -22.89 4.53 4.49
CA MET A 268 -22.71 5.97 4.30
C MET A 268 -22.27 6.68 5.58
N ALA A 269 -21.60 7.82 5.40
CA ALA A 269 -21.43 8.81 6.48
C ALA A 269 -22.18 10.10 6.16
N ARG A 270 -22.83 10.66 7.19
CA ARG A 270 -23.53 11.96 7.13
C ARG A 270 -23.10 12.81 8.30
N ASP A 271 -23.42 14.11 8.25
CA ASP A 271 -23.20 15.06 9.36
C ASP A 271 -21.76 15.04 9.88
N ILE A 272 -20.79 15.04 8.94
CA ILE A 272 -19.36 14.92 9.27
C ILE A 272 -18.88 16.23 9.89
N VAL A 273 -18.35 16.16 11.11
CA VAL A 273 -17.72 17.29 11.82
C VAL A 273 -16.28 16.92 12.14
N MET A 274 -15.34 17.73 11.68
CA MET A 274 -13.91 17.58 11.91
C MET A 274 -13.37 18.63 12.86
N THR A 275 -12.52 18.21 13.78
CA THR A 275 -11.79 19.06 14.72
C THR A 275 -10.34 18.59 14.84
N SER A 276 -9.50 19.35 15.51
CA SER A 276 -8.12 18.90 15.84
C SER A 276 -8.09 17.67 16.76
N GLY A 277 -9.19 17.37 17.45
CA GLY A 277 -9.32 16.21 18.35
C GLY A 277 -9.89 14.96 17.67
N GLY A 278 -10.27 15.01 16.40
CA GLY A 278 -10.84 13.87 15.68
C GLY A 278 -12.03 14.24 14.80
N THR A 279 -12.75 13.22 14.34
CA THR A 279 -13.92 13.36 13.47
C THR A 279 -15.13 12.66 14.08
N THR A 280 -16.30 13.31 14.00
CA THR A 280 -17.59 12.70 14.33
C THR A 280 -18.49 12.67 13.10
N PHE A 281 -19.30 11.63 12.95
CA PHE A 281 -20.24 11.51 11.84
C PHE A 281 -21.36 10.52 12.18
N THR A 282 -22.45 10.60 11.44
CA THR A 282 -23.54 9.64 11.48
C THR A 282 -23.26 8.51 10.47
N LEU A 283 -22.96 7.31 10.95
CA LEU A 283 -22.79 6.10 10.14
C LEU A 283 -24.18 5.51 9.84
N VAL A 284 -24.48 5.34 8.56
CA VAL A 284 -25.71 4.72 8.06
C VAL A 284 -25.35 3.39 7.42
N THR A 285 -25.97 2.31 7.89
CA THR A 285 -25.84 0.95 7.35
C THR A 285 -27.22 0.39 7.00
N PRO A 286 -27.32 -0.73 6.27
CA PRO A 286 -28.60 -1.42 6.06
C PRO A 286 -29.29 -1.90 7.33
N TYR A 287 -28.57 -2.00 8.44
CA TYR A 287 -29.08 -2.55 9.70
C TYR A 287 -29.50 -1.45 10.67
N GLU A 288 -28.70 -0.42 10.82
CA GLU A 288 -28.93 0.67 11.76
C GLU A 288 -28.16 1.95 11.39
N THR A 289 -28.57 3.04 12.03
CA THR A 289 -27.91 4.34 11.95
C THR A 289 -27.35 4.71 13.31
N VAL A 290 -26.07 5.04 13.40
CA VAL A 290 -25.37 5.28 14.67
C VAL A 290 -24.36 6.42 14.57
N ASN A 291 -24.20 7.20 15.65
CA ASN A 291 -23.16 8.21 15.72
C ASN A 291 -21.81 7.60 16.07
N VAL A 292 -20.81 7.92 15.26
CA VAL A 292 -19.43 7.44 15.40
C VAL A 292 -18.52 8.63 15.72
N THR A 293 -17.62 8.43 16.68
CA THR A 293 -16.53 9.35 16.97
C THR A 293 -15.23 8.61 16.80
N MET A 294 -14.28 9.18 16.08
CA MET A 294 -12.94 8.61 15.86
C MET A 294 -11.86 9.67 16.09
N LYS A 295 -10.67 9.23 16.46
CA LYS A 295 -9.48 10.09 16.63
C LYS A 295 -8.89 10.49 15.26
N LEU A 296 -9.18 9.75 14.21
CA LEU A 296 -8.71 10.05 12.85
C LEU A 296 -9.36 11.34 12.32
N ILE A 297 -8.56 12.18 11.70
CA ILE A 297 -8.99 13.46 11.13
C ILE A 297 -9.01 13.36 9.60
N GLY A 298 -10.02 13.96 8.97
CA GLY A 298 -10.09 14.11 7.53
C GLY A 298 -11.18 13.28 6.84
N LYS A 299 -11.83 13.89 5.82
CA LYS A 299 -12.87 13.24 5.01
C LYS A 299 -12.37 11.94 4.36
N PHE A 300 -11.08 11.89 3.95
CA PHE A 300 -10.48 10.68 3.39
C PHE A 300 -10.39 9.53 4.42
N ASN A 301 -10.21 9.84 5.71
CA ASN A 301 -10.26 8.83 6.77
C ASN A 301 -11.68 8.34 7.05
N VAL A 302 -12.69 9.18 6.83
CA VAL A 302 -14.09 8.72 6.84
C VAL A 302 -14.30 7.69 5.74
N TYR A 303 -13.84 7.93 4.49
CA TYR A 303 -13.88 6.92 3.42
C TYR A 303 -13.14 5.63 3.79
N ASN A 304 -11.93 5.71 4.38
CA ASN A 304 -11.19 4.53 4.80
C ASN A 304 -11.95 3.70 5.85
N VAL A 305 -12.61 4.38 6.79
CA VAL A 305 -13.46 3.76 7.81
C VAL A 305 -14.71 3.13 7.20
N LEU A 306 -15.38 3.81 6.25
CA LEU A 306 -16.54 3.25 5.56
C LEU A 306 -16.17 1.99 4.77
N ALA A 307 -15.05 2.02 4.06
CA ALA A 307 -14.50 0.87 3.33
C ALA A 307 -14.24 -0.32 4.25
N ALA A 308 -13.55 -0.07 5.39
CA ALA A 308 -13.26 -1.10 6.38
C ALA A 308 -14.54 -1.60 7.09
N THR A 309 -15.51 -0.71 7.34
CA THR A 309 -16.83 -1.09 7.90
C THR A 309 -17.56 -2.04 6.95
N ALA A 310 -17.65 -1.69 5.66
CA ALA A 310 -18.30 -2.54 4.67
C ALA A 310 -17.62 -3.92 4.57
N ALA A 311 -16.28 -3.94 4.48
CA ALA A 311 -15.49 -5.17 4.44
C ALA A 311 -15.64 -6.01 5.72
N GLY A 312 -15.67 -5.37 6.90
CA GLY A 312 -15.88 -6.03 8.19
C GLY A 312 -17.25 -6.68 8.31
N LEU A 313 -18.32 -5.96 7.92
CA LEU A 313 -19.69 -6.48 7.95
C LEU A 313 -19.86 -7.72 7.07
N VAL A 314 -19.37 -7.69 5.82
CA VAL A 314 -19.45 -8.87 4.92
C VAL A 314 -18.52 -10.01 5.37
N SER A 315 -17.51 -9.72 6.17
CA SER A 315 -16.64 -10.71 6.82
C SER A 315 -17.25 -11.28 8.12
N GLY A 316 -18.48 -10.90 8.47
CA GLY A 316 -19.21 -11.43 9.63
C GLY A 316 -18.92 -10.72 10.97
N VAL A 317 -18.20 -9.60 10.95
CA VAL A 317 -17.92 -8.82 12.15
C VAL A 317 -19.15 -8.00 12.56
N SER A 318 -19.49 -7.98 13.85
CA SER A 318 -20.61 -7.19 14.35
C SER A 318 -20.33 -5.69 14.19
N LEU A 319 -21.37 -4.89 13.87
CA LEU A 319 -21.24 -3.44 13.75
C LEU A 319 -20.72 -2.81 15.06
N GLN A 320 -21.13 -3.33 16.22
CA GLN A 320 -20.62 -2.84 17.51
C GLN A 320 -19.12 -3.04 17.66
N THR A 321 -18.59 -4.22 17.31
CA THR A 321 -17.13 -4.47 17.32
C THR A 321 -16.39 -3.49 16.41
N ILE A 322 -16.92 -3.24 15.21
CA ILE A 322 -16.34 -2.29 14.25
C ILE A 322 -16.29 -0.88 14.84
N ILE A 323 -17.39 -0.41 15.44
CA ILE A 323 -17.49 0.91 16.07
C ILE A 323 -16.49 1.05 17.22
N ASP A 324 -16.38 0.03 18.08
CA ASP A 324 -15.46 0.05 19.21
C ASP A 324 -14.00 0.15 18.74
N VAL A 325 -13.63 -0.57 17.68
CA VAL A 325 -12.30 -0.45 17.06
C VAL A 325 -12.06 0.96 16.51
N ILE A 326 -13.01 1.48 15.71
CA ILE A 326 -12.89 2.82 15.09
C ILE A 326 -12.68 3.90 16.15
N LYS A 327 -13.38 3.81 17.27
CA LYS A 327 -13.29 4.77 18.37
C LYS A 327 -11.92 4.78 19.06
N GLU A 328 -11.32 3.61 19.23
CA GLU A 328 -10.03 3.46 19.93
C GLU A 328 -8.82 3.62 19.02
N LEU A 329 -8.98 3.55 17.70
CA LEU A 329 -7.91 3.59 16.73
C LEU A 329 -7.09 4.88 16.86
N ALA A 330 -5.81 4.75 17.18
CA ALA A 330 -4.91 5.89 17.39
C ALA A 330 -4.41 6.52 16.08
N GLY A 331 -4.59 5.87 14.95
CA GLY A 331 -4.07 6.25 13.64
C GLY A 331 -3.13 5.20 13.04
N VAL A 332 -2.66 5.48 11.84
CA VAL A 332 -1.71 4.64 11.12
C VAL A 332 -0.40 5.40 10.98
N PRO A 333 0.76 4.81 11.31
CA PRO A 333 2.04 5.51 11.26
C PRO A 333 2.28 6.21 9.92
N GLY A 334 2.57 7.51 9.98
CA GLY A 334 2.83 8.35 8.82
C GLY A 334 1.65 8.58 7.88
N ARG A 335 0.42 8.40 8.34
CA ARG A 335 -0.81 8.65 7.58
C ARG A 335 -1.70 9.65 8.33
N PHE A 336 -1.50 10.93 8.07
CA PHE A 336 -2.12 12.04 8.79
C PHE A 336 -1.99 11.87 10.33
N GLU A 337 -0.80 11.45 10.73
CA GLU A 337 -0.47 11.10 12.11
C GLU A 337 -0.20 12.36 12.91
N VAL A 338 -0.97 12.56 13.98
CA VAL A 338 -0.77 13.69 14.89
C VAL A 338 0.38 13.38 15.84
N VAL A 339 1.38 14.26 15.89
CA VAL A 339 2.49 14.20 16.84
C VAL A 339 2.14 15.08 18.05
N ASP A 340 1.81 14.42 19.15
CA ASP A 340 1.46 15.09 20.41
C ASP A 340 2.64 15.06 21.39
N GLY A 341 3.01 16.23 21.89
CA GLY A 341 4.01 16.45 22.93
C GLY A 341 3.48 17.38 24.03
N GLY A 342 2.16 17.66 24.06
CA GLY A 342 1.53 18.59 25.03
C GLY A 342 1.50 20.06 24.58
N GLN A 343 1.80 20.34 23.30
CA GLN A 343 1.76 21.68 22.72
C GLN A 343 0.33 22.14 22.40
N ASN A 344 0.15 23.47 22.22
CA ASN A 344 -1.12 24.11 21.91
C ASN A 344 -1.32 24.40 20.39
N TYR A 345 -0.56 23.76 19.53
CA TYR A 345 -0.66 23.74 18.06
C TYR A 345 -0.62 22.30 17.55
N THR A 346 -1.05 22.08 16.32
CA THR A 346 -1.14 20.71 15.76
C THR A 346 0.06 20.42 14.85
N VAL A 347 0.72 19.27 15.04
CA VAL A 347 1.77 18.77 14.14
C VAL A 347 1.30 17.46 13.55
N ILE A 348 1.32 17.36 12.22
CA ILE A 348 0.85 16.20 11.46
C ILE A 348 1.96 15.70 10.54
N VAL A 349 2.25 14.40 10.58
CA VAL A 349 3.18 13.72 9.68
C VAL A 349 2.39 12.87 8.68
N ASP A 350 2.69 13.03 7.39
CA ASP A 350 2.02 12.28 6.32
C ASP A 350 2.95 11.83 5.20
N TYR A 351 2.61 10.73 4.57
CA TYR A 351 3.33 10.15 3.41
C TYR A 351 2.99 10.84 2.08
N ALA A 352 2.32 11.95 2.07
CA ALA A 352 1.92 12.69 0.88
C ALA A 352 3.14 13.13 0.06
N HIS A 353 3.44 12.38 -1.00
CA HIS A 353 4.61 12.56 -1.89
C HIS A 353 4.21 12.74 -3.37
N THR A 354 2.91 12.86 -3.65
CA THR A 354 2.35 13.23 -4.96
C THR A 354 1.59 14.54 -4.85
N PRO A 355 1.42 15.29 -5.95
CA PRO A 355 0.65 16.54 -5.94
C PRO A 355 -0.77 16.37 -5.39
N ASP A 356 -1.48 15.35 -5.82
CA ASP A 356 -2.85 15.06 -5.37
C ASP A 356 -2.91 14.74 -3.87
N SER A 357 -2.02 13.85 -3.37
CA SER A 357 -1.98 13.52 -1.95
C SER A 357 -1.63 14.72 -1.08
N LEU A 358 -0.70 15.58 -1.51
CA LEU A 358 -0.34 16.80 -0.79
C LEU A 358 -1.49 17.81 -0.77
N GLU A 359 -2.17 17.98 -1.91
CA GLU A 359 -3.34 18.85 -2.01
C GLU A 359 -4.46 18.38 -1.06
N ASN A 360 -4.73 17.07 -1.02
CA ASN A 360 -5.75 16.49 -0.16
C ASN A 360 -5.44 16.68 1.33
N VAL A 361 -4.18 16.47 1.74
CA VAL A 361 -3.72 16.69 3.12
C VAL A 361 -3.86 18.14 3.53
N LEU A 362 -3.40 19.09 2.69
CA LEU A 362 -3.46 20.53 2.98
C LEU A 362 -4.90 21.07 2.97
N LYS A 363 -5.74 20.62 2.03
CA LYS A 363 -7.18 20.96 2.04
C LYS A 363 -7.85 20.47 3.32
N THR A 364 -7.52 19.26 3.74
CA THR A 364 -8.07 18.71 4.99
C THR A 364 -7.63 19.52 6.19
N ALA A 365 -6.34 19.85 6.30
CA ALA A 365 -5.84 20.70 7.38
C ALA A 365 -6.57 22.06 7.44
N LYS A 366 -6.82 22.68 6.27
CA LYS A 366 -7.56 23.95 6.18
C LYS A 366 -9.01 23.88 6.68
N GLN A 367 -9.66 22.72 6.64
CA GLN A 367 -11.06 22.60 7.06
C GLN A 367 -11.24 22.77 8.57
N PHE A 368 -10.20 22.49 9.37
CA PHE A 368 -10.26 22.63 10.83
C PHE A 368 -9.21 23.61 11.39
N ALA A 369 -8.36 24.16 10.52
CA ALA A 369 -7.38 25.16 10.92
C ALA A 369 -8.07 26.43 11.43
N LYS A 370 -7.66 26.91 12.59
CA LYS A 370 -8.06 28.22 13.15
C LYS A 370 -6.96 29.26 13.00
N GLY A 371 -5.70 28.82 12.91
CA GLY A 371 -4.51 29.62 12.70
C GLY A 371 -3.87 29.37 11.33
N ASP A 372 -2.58 29.69 11.23
CA ASP A 372 -1.77 29.48 10.03
C ASP A 372 -1.47 28.02 9.76
N VAL A 373 -1.31 27.65 8.47
CA VAL A 373 -0.93 26.31 8.05
C VAL A 373 0.48 26.34 7.47
N TYR A 374 1.39 25.64 8.11
CA TYR A 374 2.76 25.42 7.66
C TYR A 374 2.84 24.08 6.91
N CYS A 375 3.54 24.05 5.77
CA CYS A 375 3.77 22.84 4.99
C CYS A 375 5.27 22.63 4.79
N ILE A 376 5.81 21.57 5.34
CA ILE A 376 7.20 21.13 5.14
C ILE A 376 7.16 19.99 4.14
N VAL A 377 7.80 20.16 2.97
CA VAL A 377 7.76 19.18 1.90
C VAL A 377 9.05 19.13 1.10
N GLY A 378 9.44 17.94 0.69
CA GLY A 378 10.56 17.67 -0.21
C GLY A 378 10.17 16.68 -1.30
N CYS A 379 11.07 16.54 -2.29
CA CYS A 379 10.93 15.54 -3.35
C CYS A 379 12.13 14.58 -3.35
N GLY A 380 11.87 13.31 -3.66
CA GLY A 380 12.94 12.32 -3.78
C GLY A 380 13.76 12.48 -5.06
N GLY A 381 15.08 12.22 -4.97
CA GLY A 381 15.96 12.07 -6.12
C GLY A 381 15.74 10.73 -6.83
N ASP A 382 16.23 10.63 -8.09
CA ASP A 382 16.07 9.45 -8.96
C ASP A 382 14.60 9.04 -9.15
N ARG A 383 13.73 10.05 -9.24
CA ARG A 383 12.27 9.93 -9.39
C ARG A 383 11.77 10.92 -10.45
N ASP A 384 10.46 10.87 -10.72
CA ASP A 384 9.81 11.80 -11.65
C ASP A 384 10.07 13.26 -11.24
N ARG A 385 10.87 13.97 -12.06
CA ARG A 385 11.22 15.38 -11.84
C ARG A 385 10.06 16.33 -12.16
N THR A 386 9.13 15.91 -13.02
CA THR A 386 8.04 16.79 -13.49
C THR A 386 7.06 17.14 -12.37
N LYS A 387 6.97 16.32 -11.35
CA LYS A 387 6.13 16.59 -10.18
C LYS A 387 6.71 17.64 -9.22
N ARG A 388 8.04 17.92 -9.25
CA ARG A 388 8.72 18.81 -8.30
C ARG A 388 8.10 20.22 -8.26
N PRO A 389 7.99 20.94 -9.40
CA PRO A 389 7.36 22.27 -9.40
C PRO A 389 5.87 22.22 -9.06
N ILE A 390 5.17 21.13 -9.41
CA ILE A 390 3.75 20.96 -9.09
C ILE A 390 3.57 20.81 -7.56
N MET A 391 4.41 20.01 -6.90
CA MET A 391 4.40 19.87 -5.43
C MET A 391 4.62 21.21 -4.73
N ALA A 392 5.60 22.00 -5.22
CA ALA A 392 5.87 23.33 -4.69
C ALA A 392 4.67 24.27 -4.88
N SER A 393 4.06 24.28 -6.08
CA SER A 393 2.87 25.08 -6.37
C SER A 393 1.67 24.70 -5.48
N VAL A 394 1.46 23.41 -5.23
CA VAL A 394 0.42 22.93 -4.32
C VAL A 394 0.68 23.42 -2.89
N ALA A 395 1.93 23.30 -2.40
CA ALA A 395 2.28 23.74 -1.07
C ALA A 395 2.04 25.25 -0.88
N THR A 396 2.54 26.12 -1.78
CA THR A 396 2.31 27.58 -1.71
C THR A 396 0.85 27.98 -1.88
N LYS A 397 0.07 27.25 -2.67
CA LYS A 397 -1.37 27.53 -2.89
C LYS A 397 -2.21 27.24 -1.64
N TYR A 398 -1.89 26.17 -0.93
CA TYR A 398 -2.75 25.69 0.16
C TYR A 398 -2.18 25.92 1.56
N ALA A 399 -0.90 26.14 1.74
CA ALA A 399 -0.33 26.53 3.02
C ALA A 399 -0.23 28.06 3.17
N THR A 400 -0.23 28.56 4.42
CA THR A 400 0.12 29.94 4.72
C THR A 400 1.64 30.15 4.58
N HIS A 401 2.41 29.14 4.99
CA HIS A 401 3.87 29.12 4.91
C HIS A 401 4.33 27.75 4.37
N ALA A 402 5.07 27.74 3.26
CA ALA A 402 5.69 26.53 2.73
C ALA A 402 7.19 26.50 3.03
N ILE A 403 7.71 25.33 3.40
CA ILE A 403 9.14 25.11 3.63
C ILE A 403 9.57 23.95 2.75
N TYR A 404 10.42 24.25 1.76
CA TYR A 404 10.96 23.22 0.89
C TYR A 404 12.26 22.68 1.47
N THR A 405 12.37 21.37 1.57
CA THR A 405 13.48 20.70 2.23
C THR A 405 13.88 19.41 1.52
N SER A 406 14.98 18.79 1.94
CA SER A 406 15.41 17.49 1.41
C SER A 406 14.50 16.38 1.88
N ASP A 407 14.23 15.45 0.98
CA ASP A 407 13.61 14.14 1.25
C ASP A 407 14.69 13.05 1.21
N ASN A 408 14.61 12.06 0.32
CA ASN A 408 15.65 11.09 0.00
C ASN A 408 16.38 11.54 -1.29
N PRO A 409 17.45 12.32 -1.25
CA PRO A 409 18.10 12.84 -2.46
C PRO A 409 18.74 11.73 -3.32
N ARG A 410 19.07 10.60 -2.73
CA ARG A 410 19.72 9.46 -3.41
C ARG A 410 20.98 9.90 -4.15
N SER A 411 21.07 9.70 -5.47
CA SER A 411 22.26 10.08 -6.25
C SER A 411 22.26 11.55 -6.69
N GLU A 412 21.15 12.28 -6.54
CA GLU A 412 21.04 13.69 -6.94
C GLU A 412 21.52 14.66 -5.85
N ASP A 413 21.98 15.85 -6.26
CA ASP A 413 22.27 16.95 -5.32
C ASP A 413 20.97 17.46 -4.72
N PRO A 414 20.82 17.50 -3.37
CA PRO A 414 19.66 18.04 -2.70
C PRO A 414 19.28 19.46 -3.13
N LYS A 415 20.25 20.32 -3.39
CA LYS A 415 20.00 21.69 -3.88
C LYS A 415 19.39 21.70 -5.26
N ALA A 416 19.88 20.86 -6.18
CA ALA A 416 19.33 20.76 -7.53
C ALA A 416 17.86 20.31 -7.52
N ILE A 417 17.49 19.40 -6.59
CA ILE A 417 16.09 18.99 -6.40
C ILE A 417 15.25 20.16 -5.94
N LEU A 418 15.74 20.95 -5.00
CA LEU A 418 15.04 22.14 -4.46
C LEU A 418 14.95 23.25 -5.52
N ASP A 419 15.97 23.44 -6.35
CA ASP A 419 15.94 24.38 -7.47
C ASP A 419 14.85 24.00 -8.48
N ASP A 420 14.71 22.70 -8.81
CA ASP A 420 13.59 22.21 -9.63
C ASP A 420 12.22 22.49 -9.01
N MET A 421 12.11 22.45 -7.69
CA MET A 421 10.85 22.75 -6.99
C MET A 421 10.49 24.23 -7.08
N VAL A 422 11.45 25.13 -6.93
CA VAL A 422 11.20 26.58 -6.85
C VAL A 422 11.16 27.29 -8.20
N ASN A 423 11.69 26.66 -9.29
CA ASN A 423 11.77 27.30 -10.60
C ASN A 423 10.45 27.86 -11.14
N ASP A 424 9.31 27.26 -10.78
CA ASP A 424 7.97 27.68 -11.17
C ASP A 424 7.09 28.06 -9.94
N ALA A 425 7.69 28.24 -8.76
CA ALA A 425 6.96 28.57 -7.55
C ALA A 425 6.41 30.00 -7.65
N ASN A 426 5.10 30.13 -7.81
CA ASN A 426 4.38 31.40 -7.80
C ASN A 426 3.98 31.72 -6.34
N GLY A 427 4.61 32.71 -5.73
CA GLY A 427 4.27 33.20 -4.38
C GLY A 427 5.48 33.63 -3.58
N ASN A 428 5.24 34.39 -2.50
CA ASN A 428 6.28 34.89 -1.58
C ASN A 428 6.18 34.22 -0.19
N ASN A 429 5.33 33.20 -0.07
CA ASN A 429 5.03 32.53 1.19
C ASN A 429 5.79 31.22 1.37
N TYR A 430 7.03 31.15 0.85
CA TYR A 430 7.89 29.98 1.04
C TYR A 430 9.30 30.35 1.46
N GLU A 431 9.97 29.39 2.08
CA GLU A 431 11.41 29.40 2.35
C GLU A 431 12.03 28.05 1.96
N VAL A 432 13.36 28.05 1.73
CA VAL A 432 14.11 26.83 1.37
C VAL A 432 15.12 26.55 2.48
N ILE A 433 14.97 25.41 3.13
CA ILE A 433 15.88 24.94 4.19
C ILE A 433 16.30 23.52 3.80
N VAL A 434 17.55 23.34 3.33
CA VAL A 434 18.03 22.06 2.79
C VAL A 434 17.98 20.94 3.82
N ASP A 435 18.45 21.21 5.04
CA ASP A 435 18.41 20.24 6.14
C ASP A 435 16.98 20.07 6.67
N ARG A 436 16.46 18.83 6.56
CA ARG A 436 15.07 18.52 6.95
C ARG A 436 14.85 18.65 8.46
N LYS A 437 15.85 18.30 9.28
CA LYS A 437 15.75 18.48 10.74
C LYS A 437 15.65 19.95 11.11
N GLU A 438 16.46 20.80 10.45
CA GLU A 438 16.41 22.24 10.64
C GLU A 438 15.09 22.84 10.13
N ALA A 439 14.57 22.37 9.00
CA ALA A 439 13.27 22.78 8.47
C ALA A 439 12.12 22.53 9.47
N ILE A 440 12.08 21.34 10.06
CA ILE A 440 11.08 20.98 11.08
C ILE A 440 11.24 21.85 12.34
N ARG A 441 12.45 22.02 12.84
CA ARG A 441 12.74 22.88 14.00
C ARG A 441 12.38 24.34 13.76
N SER A 442 12.71 24.86 12.58
CA SER A 442 12.36 26.24 12.18
C SER A 442 10.85 26.45 12.18
N ALA A 443 10.07 25.52 11.60
CA ALA A 443 8.61 25.61 11.62
C ALA A 443 8.08 25.60 13.07
N ILE A 444 8.51 24.63 13.88
CA ILE A 444 8.07 24.48 15.27
C ILE A 444 8.41 25.71 16.11
N SER A 445 9.52 26.40 15.84
CA SER A 445 9.90 27.62 16.55
C SER A 445 9.04 28.84 16.21
N LYS A 446 8.42 28.88 15.02
CA LYS A 446 7.65 30.01 14.47
C LYS A 446 6.15 29.93 14.72
N VAL A 447 5.60 28.73 14.88
CA VAL A 447 4.16 28.53 15.02
C VAL A 447 3.58 29.13 16.29
N LYS A 448 2.31 29.49 16.22
CA LYS A 448 1.52 30.02 17.34
C LYS A 448 0.48 28.97 17.79
N ALA A 449 -0.20 29.29 18.89
CA ALA A 449 -1.34 28.51 19.33
C ALA A 449 -2.39 28.36 18.21
N GLU A 450 -2.96 27.16 18.06
CA GLU A 450 -3.97 26.78 17.06
C GLU A 450 -3.47 26.73 15.59
N ASP A 451 -2.16 27.00 15.34
CA ASP A 451 -1.57 26.75 14.02
C ASP A 451 -1.42 25.25 13.73
N ILE A 452 -1.23 24.92 12.46
CA ILE A 452 -1.02 23.54 12.01
C ILE A 452 0.29 23.45 11.23
N ILE A 453 1.12 22.44 11.55
CA ILE A 453 2.28 22.04 10.77
C ILE A 453 1.97 20.71 10.08
N ILE A 454 2.14 20.67 8.75
CA ILE A 454 2.11 19.45 7.95
C ILE A 454 3.55 19.12 7.54
N ILE A 455 4.06 17.96 7.96
CA ILE A 455 5.35 17.42 7.55
C ILE A 455 5.05 16.29 6.56
N ALA A 456 5.26 16.58 5.26
CA ALA A 456 4.86 15.72 4.17
C ALA A 456 6.03 15.03 3.47
N GLY A 457 5.77 13.86 2.88
CA GLY A 457 6.67 13.11 2.01
C GLY A 457 7.11 11.78 2.56
N LYS A 458 7.70 11.75 3.77
CA LYS A 458 8.30 10.55 4.36
C LYS A 458 7.31 9.69 5.15
N GLY A 459 6.36 10.30 5.83
CA GLY A 459 5.36 9.59 6.62
C GLY A 459 5.97 8.61 7.63
N HIS A 460 5.81 7.31 7.37
CA HIS A 460 6.32 6.23 8.24
C HIS A 460 7.80 5.90 8.04
N GLU A 461 8.47 6.46 7.04
CA GLU A 461 9.89 6.18 6.78
C GLU A 461 10.76 6.66 7.95
N THR A 462 11.63 5.78 8.43
CA THR A 462 12.57 6.05 9.54
C THR A 462 14.00 6.26 9.06
N TYR A 463 14.16 6.59 7.77
CA TYR A 463 15.48 6.74 7.15
C TYR A 463 15.52 7.88 6.13
N GLN A 464 16.74 8.36 5.83
CA GLN A 464 17.05 9.25 4.72
C GLN A 464 18.19 8.63 3.90
N ILE A 465 18.02 8.58 2.57
CA ILE A 465 19.03 8.04 1.64
C ILE A 465 19.79 9.18 1.02
N ILE A 466 21.10 9.27 1.27
CA ILE A 466 22.03 10.25 0.70
C ILE A 466 23.13 9.51 -0.04
N GLY A 467 23.22 9.64 -1.35
CA GLY A 467 24.08 8.81 -2.16
C GLY A 467 23.67 7.32 -2.05
N LYS A 468 24.59 6.51 -1.52
CA LYS A 468 24.36 5.08 -1.22
C LYS A 468 24.17 4.80 0.26
N GLU A 469 24.27 5.80 1.11
CA GLU A 469 24.18 5.65 2.56
C GLU A 469 22.74 5.82 3.03
N VAL A 470 22.37 5.03 4.03
CA VAL A 470 21.06 5.08 4.67
C VAL A 470 21.28 5.58 6.09
N HIS A 471 20.74 6.75 6.39
CA HIS A 471 20.82 7.38 7.71
C HIS A 471 19.49 7.23 8.43
N HIS A 472 19.50 7.04 9.75
CA HIS A 472 18.28 7.10 10.54
C HIS A 472 17.71 8.51 10.53
N PHE A 473 16.45 8.64 10.19
CA PHE A 473 15.72 9.90 10.17
C PHE A 473 14.20 9.66 10.19
N ASP A 474 13.55 10.05 11.27
CA ASP A 474 12.09 9.94 11.44
C ASP A 474 11.49 11.31 11.72
N ASP A 475 10.58 11.76 10.85
CA ASP A 475 9.90 13.06 10.99
C ASP A 475 9.18 13.20 12.33
N ARG A 476 8.62 12.11 12.86
CA ARG A 476 7.88 12.09 14.14
C ARG A 476 8.79 12.30 15.33
N GLU A 477 9.95 11.63 15.33
CA GLU A 477 10.97 11.76 16.37
C GLU A 477 11.52 13.20 16.40
N VAL A 478 11.89 13.72 15.22
CA VAL A 478 12.42 15.08 15.09
C VAL A 478 11.39 16.12 15.52
N ALA A 479 10.13 15.96 15.12
CA ALA A 479 9.05 16.85 15.53
C ALA A 479 8.84 16.81 17.05
N LYS A 480 8.82 15.60 17.64
CA LYS A 480 8.63 15.43 19.09
C LYS A 480 9.78 16.00 19.91
N GLU A 481 11.04 15.82 19.44
CA GLU A 481 12.21 16.45 20.04
C GLU A 481 12.07 17.99 20.03
N ALA A 482 11.74 18.57 18.86
CA ALA A 482 11.63 20.03 18.72
C ALA A 482 10.47 20.63 19.54
N ILE A 483 9.33 19.92 19.65
CA ILE A 483 8.21 20.31 20.53
C ILE A 483 8.69 20.34 21.98
N THR A 484 9.36 19.29 22.44
CA THR A 484 9.84 19.16 23.82
C THR A 484 10.86 20.26 24.14
N GLU A 485 11.82 20.51 23.23
CA GLU A 485 12.82 21.59 23.38
C GLU A 485 12.13 22.96 23.52
N ARG A 486 11.12 23.24 22.69
CA ARG A 486 10.39 24.50 22.75
C ARG A 486 9.63 24.66 24.05
N LEU A 487 8.87 23.68 24.50
CA LEU A 487 8.11 23.72 25.75
C LEU A 487 9.01 23.94 26.97
N ASN A 488 10.21 23.33 26.98
CA ASN A 488 11.19 23.50 28.05
C ASN A 488 11.80 24.92 28.06
N ASN A 489 11.84 25.60 26.91
CA ASN A 489 12.36 26.98 26.82
C ASN A 489 11.29 28.07 27.11
N GLU A 490 10.00 27.69 27.08
CA GLU A 490 8.88 28.58 27.41
C GLU A 490 8.53 28.58 28.93
N VAL A 491 9.13 27.67 29.72
CA VAL A 491 9.04 27.58 31.18
C VAL A 491 10.20 28.38 31.82
#